data_1dd2318ac5c353e15b01323e61502d0b
#
_entry.id   1dd2318ac5c353e15b01323e61502d0b
#
_cell.length_a   1.000
_cell.length_b   1.000
_cell.length_c   1.000
_cell.angle_alpha   90.00
_cell.angle_beta   90.00
_cell.angle_gamma   90.00
#
_symmetry.space_group_name_H-M   'P 1'
#
loop_
_entity.id
_entity.type
_entity.pdbx_description
1 polymer ?
#
loop_
_entity_poly.entity_id
_entity_poly.type
_entity_poly.pdbx_seq_one_letter_code
_entity_poly.pdbx_strand_id
1 'polypeptide(L)'
;MHDSGGLTINTHRVSYLWTGQQTCHNTQGQVIGCAGTGQDAEFRHGTPWPTPRFEVQDELVEDRLTGLMWTRKSNFAEFPLSWQEALDFVQQMNLQQRYGFSDWRLPNRFELHSLISYQSCKPALPGNHPFKDVFQGWYWTSTTAAINPAYAWYIHLEGARMFYGGKDQSYLVWPVRAEGNGILPATGQRNCYDSTGMPFECSGSGQDGEYQFGVAWPQPRFTQHGDSVEDHLSGLHWSRNANITPGPVDWIGAFKAVEELNRQDNTHYWRLPNINELESLVDCVHAKPALLKPLVFDNVKDFYWSSSTSMYEADWAWVLYLDKGAVGVGQKQIANFFVWPVCD
;
A
#
# COMPACT_ATOMS: atom_id res chain seq x y z
N MET A 1 3.14 1.95 49.55
CA MET A 1 2.13 1.78 48.50
C MET A 1 2.71 2.41 47.23
N HIS A 2 3.26 1.59 46.36
CA HIS A 2 3.74 2.05 45.05
C HIS A 2 2.65 1.73 44.03
N ASP A 3 2.08 2.80 43.51
CA ASP A 3 1.12 2.73 42.41
C ASP A 3 1.87 2.50 41.11
N SER A 4 1.82 1.27 40.61
CA SER A 4 2.35 0.93 39.30
C SER A 4 1.30 1.31 38.27
N GLY A 5 1.38 2.55 37.78
CA GLY A 5 0.61 3.00 36.62
C GLY A 5 0.95 2.16 35.39
N GLY A 6 0.17 1.13 35.15
CA GLY A 6 0.22 0.38 33.89
C GLY A 6 -0.17 1.29 32.73
N LEU A 7 0.79 1.58 31.85
CA LEU A 7 0.52 2.15 30.54
C LEU A 7 -0.40 1.19 29.79
N THR A 8 -1.66 1.56 29.69
CA THR A 8 -2.61 0.91 28.76
C THR A 8 -2.16 1.30 27.36
N ILE A 9 -1.42 0.39 26.70
CA ILE A 9 -1.12 0.51 25.28
C ILE A 9 -2.47 0.35 24.56
N ASN A 10 -2.98 1.43 24.04
CA ASN A 10 -4.21 1.43 23.23
C ASN A 10 -3.82 0.83 21.87
N THR A 11 -3.92 -0.49 21.74
CA THR A 11 -3.55 -1.25 20.53
C THR A 11 -4.69 -1.19 19.52
N HIS A 12 -4.87 -0.06 18.86
CA HIS A 12 -5.59 -0.04 17.59
C HIS A 12 -4.67 -0.70 16.53
N ARG A 13 -4.85 -1.99 16.31
CA ARG A 13 -4.22 -2.69 15.19
C ARG A 13 -4.92 -2.27 13.90
N VAL A 14 -4.11 -1.92 12.90
CA VAL A 14 -4.59 -1.73 11.53
C VAL A 14 -4.68 -3.10 10.88
N SER A 15 -5.75 -3.36 10.17
CA SER A 15 -5.83 -4.56 9.35
C SER A 15 -5.38 -4.22 7.93
N TYR A 16 -4.37 -4.93 7.41
CA TYR A 16 -4.08 -4.85 5.98
C TYR A 16 -5.28 -5.36 5.18
N LEU A 17 -5.48 -4.78 3.98
CA LEU A 17 -6.66 -5.07 3.17
C LEU A 17 -6.44 -6.33 2.33
N TRP A 18 -7.50 -7.12 2.12
CA TRP A 18 -7.49 -8.16 1.11
C TRP A 18 -7.20 -7.55 -0.27
N THR A 19 -6.39 -8.19 -1.08
CA THR A 19 -5.97 -7.74 -2.42
C THR A 19 -7.08 -7.80 -3.46
N GLY A 20 -8.15 -8.54 -3.19
CA GLY A 20 -9.23 -8.81 -4.13
C GLY A 20 -8.98 -10.02 -5.02
N GLN A 21 -7.80 -10.67 -4.97
CA GLN A 21 -7.47 -11.81 -5.84
C GLN A 21 -8.36 -13.04 -5.57
N GLN A 22 -8.83 -13.66 -6.65
CA GLN A 22 -9.72 -14.82 -6.63
C GLN A 22 -9.24 -15.96 -7.52
N THR A 23 -8.26 -15.72 -8.40
CA THR A 23 -7.76 -16.68 -9.37
C THR A 23 -6.27 -16.90 -9.22
N CYS A 24 -5.85 -18.18 -9.33
CA CYS A 24 -4.46 -18.57 -9.31
C CYS A 24 -3.95 -18.86 -10.71
N HIS A 25 -2.66 -18.57 -10.97
CA HIS A 25 -2.06 -18.72 -12.27
C HIS A 25 -0.71 -19.41 -12.18
N ASN A 26 -0.38 -20.22 -13.16
CA ASN A 26 0.96 -20.78 -13.30
C ASN A 26 1.97 -19.73 -13.82
N THR A 27 3.21 -20.16 -14.04
CA THR A 27 4.29 -19.27 -14.52
C THR A 27 4.15 -18.87 -16.00
N GLN A 28 3.23 -19.47 -16.76
CA GLN A 28 2.86 -19.11 -18.13
C GLN A 28 1.60 -18.25 -18.18
N GLY A 29 1.06 -17.82 -17.04
CA GLY A 29 -0.14 -17.00 -16.97
C GLY A 29 -1.46 -17.76 -17.17
N GLN A 30 -1.45 -19.09 -17.22
CA GLN A 30 -2.65 -19.89 -17.36
C GLN A 30 -3.35 -20.04 -15.99
N VAL A 31 -4.68 -19.96 -15.98
CA VAL A 31 -5.49 -20.18 -14.78
C VAL A 31 -5.36 -21.63 -14.31
N ILE A 32 -5.16 -21.81 -13.02
CA ILE A 32 -5.04 -23.13 -12.35
C ILE A 32 -5.94 -23.19 -11.11
N GLY A 33 -6.17 -24.39 -10.58
CA GLY A 33 -6.78 -24.55 -9.26
C GLY A 33 -5.91 -23.95 -8.17
N CYS A 34 -6.50 -23.27 -7.18
CA CYS A 34 -5.72 -22.58 -6.13
C CYS A 34 -5.20 -23.52 -5.04
N ALA A 35 -5.87 -24.65 -4.79
CA ALA A 35 -5.54 -25.53 -3.65
C ALA A 35 -4.07 -25.99 -3.69
N GLY A 36 -3.33 -25.73 -2.62
CA GLY A 36 -1.93 -26.11 -2.45
C GLY A 36 -0.93 -25.30 -3.28
N THR A 37 -1.32 -24.15 -3.83
CA THR A 37 -0.42 -23.30 -4.62
C THR A 37 0.39 -22.32 -3.78
N GLY A 38 -0.08 -21.99 -2.57
CA GLY A 38 0.48 -20.94 -1.71
C GLY A 38 0.19 -19.51 -2.20
N GLN A 39 -0.57 -19.35 -3.30
CA GLN A 39 -0.85 -18.04 -3.89
C GLN A 39 -1.87 -17.26 -3.07
N ASP A 40 -1.84 -15.93 -3.23
CA ASP A 40 -2.73 -14.98 -2.57
C ASP A 40 -4.22 -15.36 -2.70
N ALA A 41 -4.67 -15.71 -3.91
CA ALA A 41 -6.06 -16.11 -4.16
C ALA A 41 -6.50 -17.41 -3.47
N GLU A 42 -5.57 -18.25 -3.00
CA GLU A 42 -5.89 -19.43 -2.18
C GLU A 42 -6.27 -19.02 -0.78
N PHE A 43 -5.46 -18.16 -0.14
CA PHE A 43 -5.63 -17.80 1.27
C PHE A 43 -6.52 -16.58 1.47
N ARG A 44 -6.43 -15.59 0.61
CA ARG A 44 -7.20 -14.32 0.67
C ARG A 44 -7.05 -13.60 1.99
N HIS A 45 -5.82 -13.57 2.53
CA HIS A 45 -5.52 -12.87 3.77
C HIS A 45 -5.80 -11.37 3.66
N GLY A 46 -6.15 -10.77 4.80
CA GLY A 46 -6.50 -9.37 4.94
C GLY A 46 -7.98 -9.15 5.21
N THR A 47 -8.35 -7.91 5.53
CA THR A 47 -9.74 -7.54 5.80
C THR A 47 -10.59 -7.72 4.56
N PRO A 48 -11.64 -8.55 4.63
CA PRO A 48 -12.54 -8.77 3.51
C PRO A 48 -13.34 -7.50 3.19
N TRP A 49 -13.67 -7.33 1.90
CA TRP A 49 -14.45 -6.18 1.48
C TRP A 49 -15.92 -6.34 1.90
N PRO A 50 -16.56 -5.29 2.45
CA PRO A 50 -17.99 -5.31 2.74
C PRO A 50 -18.82 -5.41 1.45
N THR A 51 -20.06 -5.91 1.57
CA THR A 51 -20.98 -6.02 0.45
C THR A 51 -22.27 -5.27 0.76
N PRO A 52 -22.58 -4.19 0.04
CA PRO A 52 -21.75 -3.52 -0.97
C PRO A 52 -20.56 -2.78 -0.32
N ARG A 53 -19.44 -2.68 -1.04
CA ARG A 53 -18.29 -1.89 -0.60
C ARG A 53 -18.52 -0.39 -0.75
N PHE A 54 -19.11 0.00 -1.87
CA PHE A 54 -19.32 1.41 -2.23
C PHE A 54 -20.78 1.78 -2.13
N GLU A 55 -21.07 2.94 -1.52
CA GLU A 55 -22.38 3.54 -1.43
C GLU A 55 -22.39 4.89 -2.15
N VAL A 56 -23.29 5.04 -3.14
CA VAL A 56 -23.41 6.26 -3.94
C VAL A 56 -24.31 7.24 -3.23
N GLN A 57 -23.81 8.45 -2.98
CA GLN A 57 -24.53 9.58 -2.43
C GLN A 57 -24.42 10.76 -3.42
N ASP A 58 -25.34 10.84 -4.39
CA ASP A 58 -25.36 11.79 -5.51
C ASP A 58 -24.05 11.75 -6.34
N GLU A 59 -23.22 12.80 -6.26
CA GLU A 59 -21.92 12.89 -6.94
C GLU A 59 -20.74 12.48 -6.06
N LEU A 60 -21.04 11.80 -4.94
CA LEU A 60 -20.06 11.26 -4.01
C LEU A 60 -20.20 9.75 -3.89
N VAL A 61 -19.14 9.11 -3.42
CA VAL A 61 -19.09 7.67 -3.14
C VAL A 61 -18.42 7.46 -1.80
N GLU A 62 -19.15 6.87 -0.87
CA GLU A 62 -18.59 6.38 0.38
C GLU A 62 -17.98 4.98 0.16
N ASP A 63 -16.71 4.81 0.50
CA ASP A 63 -16.08 3.48 0.62
C ASP A 63 -16.29 2.94 2.04
N ARG A 64 -17.24 2.04 2.20
CA ARG A 64 -17.58 1.43 3.50
C ARG A 64 -16.46 0.57 4.09
N LEU A 65 -15.46 0.22 3.29
CA LEU A 65 -14.26 -0.47 3.77
C LEU A 65 -13.37 0.47 4.59
N THR A 66 -13.18 1.70 4.10
CA THR A 66 -12.24 2.66 4.67
C THR A 66 -12.91 3.82 5.40
N GLY A 67 -14.22 4.02 5.20
CA GLY A 67 -14.94 5.20 5.70
C GLY A 67 -14.57 6.49 4.97
N LEU A 68 -13.81 6.40 3.89
CA LEU A 68 -13.44 7.55 3.06
C LEU A 68 -14.55 7.89 2.07
N MET A 69 -14.68 9.18 1.78
CA MET A 69 -15.63 9.67 0.79
C MET A 69 -14.89 10.27 -0.40
N TRP A 70 -15.19 9.77 -1.59
CA TRP A 70 -14.56 10.11 -2.85
C TRP A 70 -15.51 10.90 -3.76
N THR A 71 -14.96 11.75 -4.62
CA THR A 71 -15.76 12.26 -5.74
C THR A 71 -16.12 11.08 -6.66
N ARG A 72 -17.38 11.00 -7.09
CA ARG A 72 -17.84 9.95 -8.01
C ARG A 72 -17.16 10.02 -9.37
N LYS A 73 -16.86 11.24 -9.85
CA LYS A 73 -16.02 11.51 -11.01
C LYS A 73 -14.56 11.42 -10.58
N SER A 74 -13.82 10.42 -11.08
CA SER A 74 -12.43 10.17 -10.68
C SER A 74 -11.45 11.18 -11.28
N ASN A 75 -11.72 11.70 -12.47
CA ASN A 75 -10.96 12.78 -13.09
C ASN A 75 -11.69 14.10 -12.91
N PHE A 76 -11.69 14.62 -11.68
CA PHE A 76 -12.51 15.78 -11.32
C PHE A 76 -11.98 17.09 -11.91
N ALA A 77 -10.67 17.24 -12.06
CA ALA A 77 -10.03 18.41 -12.67
C ALA A 77 -10.14 18.43 -14.20
N GLU A 78 -10.60 17.36 -14.85
CA GLU A 78 -10.72 17.14 -16.30
C GLU A 78 -9.39 17.07 -17.06
N PHE A 79 -8.36 17.78 -16.61
CA PHE A 79 -7.02 17.78 -17.19
C PHE A 79 -5.98 17.34 -16.16
N PRO A 80 -4.86 16.71 -16.60
CA PRO A 80 -3.75 16.45 -15.73
C PRO A 80 -3.13 17.75 -15.19
N LEU A 81 -2.77 17.76 -13.92
CA LEU A 81 -2.19 18.90 -13.21
C LEU A 81 -0.80 18.52 -12.66
N SER A 82 0.10 19.51 -12.57
CA SER A 82 1.30 19.35 -11.76
C SER A 82 0.92 19.09 -10.29
N TRP A 83 1.85 18.57 -9.51
CA TRP A 83 1.52 18.20 -8.13
C TRP A 83 1.07 19.40 -7.28
N GLN A 84 1.72 20.58 -7.44
CA GLN A 84 1.32 21.80 -6.73
C GLN A 84 -0.06 22.29 -7.21
N GLU A 85 -0.31 22.30 -8.52
CA GLU A 85 -1.63 22.67 -9.06
C GLU A 85 -2.72 21.71 -8.56
N ALA A 86 -2.41 20.43 -8.37
CA ALA A 86 -3.35 19.46 -7.81
C ALA A 86 -3.70 19.76 -6.34
N LEU A 87 -2.73 20.14 -5.51
CA LEU A 87 -2.96 20.61 -4.14
C LEU A 87 -3.78 21.90 -4.12
N ASP A 88 -3.41 22.89 -4.94
CA ASP A 88 -4.13 24.17 -5.06
C ASP A 88 -5.58 23.96 -5.55
N PHE A 89 -5.78 23.05 -6.50
CA PHE A 89 -7.11 22.68 -7.00
C PHE A 89 -8.03 22.18 -5.87
N VAL A 90 -7.53 21.31 -5.02
CA VAL A 90 -8.32 20.77 -3.90
C VAL A 90 -8.60 21.85 -2.85
N GLN A 91 -7.64 22.76 -2.61
CA GLN A 91 -7.89 23.93 -1.77
C GLN A 91 -9.00 24.84 -2.35
N GLN A 92 -9.03 25.03 -3.67
CA GLN A 92 -10.12 25.78 -4.33
C GLN A 92 -11.48 25.08 -4.16
N MET A 93 -11.54 23.73 -4.19
CA MET A 93 -12.78 23.00 -3.88
C MET A 93 -13.27 23.32 -2.46
N ASN A 94 -12.36 23.42 -1.49
CA ASN A 94 -12.69 23.75 -0.09
C ASN A 94 -13.21 25.18 0.06
N LEU A 95 -12.57 26.17 -0.60
CA LEU A 95 -13.04 27.56 -0.61
C LEU A 95 -14.43 27.70 -1.24
N GLN A 96 -14.73 26.90 -2.26
CA GLN A 96 -16.03 26.85 -2.93
C GLN A 96 -17.06 26.01 -2.19
N GLN A 97 -16.70 25.37 -1.09
CA GLN A 97 -17.53 24.40 -0.34
C GLN A 97 -18.17 23.36 -1.29
N ARG A 98 -17.33 22.79 -2.17
CA ARG A 98 -17.79 21.87 -3.21
C ARG A 98 -18.56 20.71 -2.62
N TYR A 99 -19.78 20.45 -3.12
CA TYR A 99 -20.74 19.47 -2.57
C TYR A 99 -21.13 19.72 -1.09
N GLY A 100 -20.98 20.97 -0.60
CA GLY A 100 -21.27 21.33 0.79
C GLY A 100 -20.16 21.01 1.80
N PHE A 101 -18.96 20.69 1.33
CA PHE A 101 -17.82 20.30 2.17
C PHE A 101 -16.60 21.20 1.95
N SER A 102 -15.78 21.36 3.00
CA SER A 102 -14.56 22.17 3.01
C SER A 102 -13.33 21.40 3.51
N ASP A 103 -13.37 20.07 3.49
CA ASP A 103 -12.33 19.15 3.94
C ASP A 103 -11.81 18.23 2.83
N TRP A 104 -11.93 18.66 1.57
CA TRP A 104 -11.36 17.96 0.40
C TRP A 104 -9.84 18.02 0.42
N ARG A 105 -9.20 16.95 -0.01
CA ARG A 105 -7.74 16.82 -0.11
C ARG A 105 -7.32 15.83 -1.19
N LEU A 106 -6.07 15.85 -1.58
CA LEU A 106 -5.47 14.72 -2.27
C LEU A 106 -5.39 13.52 -1.30
N PRO A 107 -5.68 12.30 -1.75
CA PRO A 107 -5.46 11.12 -0.94
C PRO A 107 -3.97 10.93 -0.63
N ASN A 108 -3.63 10.44 0.54
CA ASN A 108 -2.30 9.92 0.76
C ASN A 108 -2.09 8.59 0.01
N ARG A 109 -0.86 8.08 0.03
CA ARG A 109 -0.48 6.87 -0.69
C ARG A 109 -1.37 5.67 -0.36
N PHE A 110 -1.59 5.38 0.93
CA PHE A 110 -2.38 4.22 1.37
C PHE A 110 -3.87 4.38 1.09
N GLU A 111 -4.39 5.60 1.17
CA GLU A 111 -5.78 5.88 0.85
C GLU A 111 -6.09 5.63 -0.62
N LEU A 112 -5.28 6.17 -1.54
CA LEU A 112 -5.49 5.92 -2.97
C LEU A 112 -5.27 4.45 -3.33
N HIS A 113 -4.27 3.82 -2.72
CA HIS A 113 -3.99 2.40 -2.92
C HIS A 113 -5.13 1.50 -2.41
N SER A 114 -5.86 1.92 -1.36
CA SER A 114 -6.98 1.14 -0.81
C SER A 114 -8.10 0.87 -1.82
N LEU A 115 -8.24 1.69 -2.88
CA LEU A 115 -9.21 1.49 -3.95
C LEU A 115 -8.84 0.32 -4.89
N ILE A 116 -7.59 -0.13 -4.87
CA ILE A 116 -7.07 -1.11 -5.83
C ILE A 116 -7.67 -2.49 -5.61
N SER A 117 -8.01 -3.12 -6.73
CA SER A 117 -8.31 -4.55 -6.84
C SER A 117 -7.22 -5.20 -7.67
N TYR A 118 -6.45 -6.06 -7.08
CA TYR A 118 -5.45 -6.85 -7.80
C TYR A 118 -6.04 -7.99 -8.63
N GLN A 119 -7.38 -8.18 -8.60
CA GLN A 119 -8.11 -9.05 -9.52
C GLN A 119 -8.46 -8.37 -10.85
N SER A 120 -8.35 -7.04 -10.91
CA SER A 120 -8.68 -6.23 -12.09
C SER A 120 -7.44 -5.48 -12.58
N CYS A 121 -7.43 -5.06 -13.85
CA CYS A 121 -6.28 -4.34 -14.42
C CYS A 121 -6.63 -3.13 -15.30
N LYS A 122 -7.87 -3.03 -15.81
CA LYS A 122 -8.28 -1.98 -16.77
C LYS A 122 -9.72 -1.49 -16.51
N PRO A 123 -9.94 -0.65 -15.51
CA PRO A 123 -9.05 -0.17 -14.47
C PRO A 123 -8.79 -1.21 -13.38
N ALA A 124 -7.74 -1.02 -12.58
CA ALA A 124 -7.41 -1.84 -11.43
C ALA A 124 -8.30 -1.50 -10.21
N LEU A 125 -9.60 -1.48 -10.41
CA LEU A 125 -10.63 -1.22 -9.40
C LEU A 125 -11.55 -2.45 -9.27
N PRO A 126 -12.31 -2.58 -8.17
CA PRO A 126 -13.34 -3.61 -8.07
C PRO A 126 -14.33 -3.57 -9.25
N GLY A 127 -14.68 -4.72 -9.81
CA GLY A 127 -15.46 -4.80 -11.06
C GLY A 127 -16.85 -4.14 -11.03
N ASN A 128 -17.42 -3.91 -9.85
CA ASN A 128 -18.71 -3.25 -9.63
C ASN A 128 -18.58 -1.84 -9.05
N HIS A 129 -17.44 -1.17 -9.22
CA HIS A 129 -17.23 0.18 -8.71
C HIS A 129 -18.20 1.19 -9.36
N PRO A 130 -18.73 2.17 -8.60
CA PRO A 130 -19.70 3.16 -9.11
C PRO A 130 -19.06 4.43 -9.70
N PHE A 131 -17.73 4.50 -9.73
CA PHE A 131 -16.99 5.68 -10.17
C PHE A 131 -17.15 5.93 -11.67
N LYS A 132 -17.17 7.22 -12.05
CA LYS A 132 -17.31 7.70 -13.44
C LYS A 132 -15.99 8.29 -13.93
N ASP A 133 -15.80 8.33 -15.24
CA ASP A 133 -14.65 8.94 -15.92
C ASP A 133 -13.30 8.45 -15.41
N VAL A 134 -13.22 7.13 -15.17
CA VAL A 134 -11.99 6.50 -14.69
C VAL A 134 -11.02 6.34 -15.86
N PHE A 135 -9.97 7.16 -15.87
CA PHE A 135 -8.88 7.03 -16.83
C PHE A 135 -7.88 5.97 -16.37
N GLN A 136 -7.36 5.22 -17.31
CA GLN A 136 -6.29 4.24 -17.10
C GLN A 136 -4.93 4.96 -17.10
N GLY A 137 -4.76 5.95 -16.23
CA GLY A 137 -3.61 6.82 -16.15
C GLY A 137 -3.07 6.94 -14.73
N TRP A 138 -2.21 7.91 -14.53
CA TRP A 138 -1.55 8.21 -13.26
C TRP A 138 -2.37 9.20 -12.44
N TYR A 139 -2.57 8.87 -11.17
CA TYR A 139 -3.28 9.72 -10.21
C TYR A 139 -2.37 10.12 -9.06
N TRP A 140 -2.25 11.42 -8.80
CA TRP A 140 -1.44 11.95 -7.72
C TRP A 140 -1.92 11.50 -6.34
N THR A 141 -0.95 11.31 -5.43
CA THR A 141 -1.18 11.30 -3.99
C THR A 141 -0.58 12.56 -3.36
N SER A 142 -0.96 12.87 -2.12
CA SER A 142 -0.37 13.96 -1.33
C SER A 142 0.99 13.60 -0.71
N THR A 143 1.46 12.36 -0.91
CA THR A 143 2.65 11.78 -0.26
C THR A 143 3.90 12.05 -1.09
N THR A 144 4.88 12.75 -0.54
CA THR A 144 6.20 12.96 -1.15
C THR A 144 7.02 11.66 -1.15
N ALA A 145 7.82 11.41 -2.19
CA ALA A 145 8.68 10.24 -2.28
C ALA A 145 10.02 10.46 -1.57
N ALA A 146 10.30 9.67 -0.53
CA ALA A 146 11.51 9.82 0.29
C ALA A 146 12.82 9.63 -0.49
N ILE A 147 12.80 8.90 -1.61
CA ILE A 147 13.99 8.69 -2.46
C ILE A 147 14.48 10.00 -3.08
N ASN A 148 13.57 10.91 -3.37
CA ASN A 148 13.84 12.26 -3.85
C ASN A 148 12.63 13.16 -3.53
N PRO A 149 12.74 14.14 -2.62
CA PRO A 149 11.63 15.01 -2.23
C PRO A 149 11.05 15.91 -3.34
N ALA A 150 11.72 16.07 -4.48
CA ALA A 150 11.16 16.69 -5.66
C ALA A 150 10.14 15.81 -6.40
N TYR A 151 9.94 14.57 -5.92
CA TYR A 151 8.98 13.60 -6.47
C TYR A 151 7.84 13.36 -5.49
N ALA A 152 6.66 12.98 -6.03
CA ALA A 152 5.51 12.54 -5.25
C ALA A 152 5.00 11.20 -5.77
N TRP A 153 4.34 10.44 -4.89
CA TRP A 153 3.76 9.14 -5.23
C TRP A 153 2.52 9.31 -6.12
N TYR A 154 2.35 8.37 -7.04
CA TYR A 154 1.14 8.21 -7.85
C TYR A 154 0.75 6.73 -7.95
N ILE A 155 -0.50 6.48 -8.28
CA ILE A 155 -0.98 5.18 -8.71
C ILE A 155 -1.31 5.21 -10.19
N HIS A 156 -0.96 4.13 -10.91
CA HIS A 156 -1.35 3.92 -12.29
C HIS A 156 -2.53 2.94 -12.35
N LEU A 157 -3.69 3.41 -12.73
CA LEU A 157 -4.91 2.59 -12.74
C LEU A 157 -4.96 1.55 -13.87
N GLU A 158 -4.12 1.63 -14.88
CA GLU A 158 -3.84 0.50 -15.75
C GLU A 158 -2.76 -0.37 -15.09
N GLY A 159 -3.19 -1.46 -14.48
CA GLY A 159 -2.32 -2.45 -13.88
C GLY A 159 -1.89 -2.20 -12.43
N ALA A 160 -2.40 -1.17 -11.73
CA ALA A 160 -2.24 -0.99 -10.27
C ALA A 160 -0.81 -0.66 -9.75
N ARG A 161 0.11 -0.19 -10.56
CA ARG A 161 1.47 0.13 -10.09
C ARG A 161 1.47 1.37 -9.19
N MET A 162 2.10 1.26 -8.01
CA MET A 162 2.40 2.38 -7.13
C MET A 162 3.85 2.81 -7.36
N PHE A 163 4.04 4.01 -7.91
CA PHE A 163 5.35 4.54 -8.23
C PHE A 163 5.40 6.05 -7.92
N TYR A 164 6.44 6.75 -8.35
CA TYR A 164 6.62 8.18 -8.14
C TYR A 164 7.07 8.91 -9.42
N GLY A 165 6.73 10.18 -9.53
CA GLY A 165 7.12 11.06 -10.62
C GLY A 165 7.52 12.44 -10.12
N GLY A 166 8.25 13.18 -10.96
CA GLY A 166 8.60 14.57 -10.67
C GLY A 166 7.36 15.41 -10.40
N LYS A 167 7.38 16.26 -9.38
CA LYS A 167 6.27 17.15 -9.01
C LYS A 167 5.93 18.17 -10.10
N ASP A 168 6.82 18.35 -11.07
CA ASP A 168 6.65 19.17 -12.28
C ASP A 168 5.91 18.44 -13.42
N GLN A 169 5.75 17.12 -13.33
CA GLN A 169 4.94 16.34 -14.26
C GLN A 169 3.45 16.51 -13.98
N SER A 170 2.60 16.24 -14.98
CA SER A 170 1.16 16.44 -14.87
C SER A 170 0.44 15.10 -14.83
N TYR A 171 -0.34 14.86 -13.76
CA TYR A 171 -1.16 13.65 -13.56
C TYR A 171 -2.58 14.02 -13.10
N LEU A 172 -3.44 13.02 -13.02
CA LEU A 172 -4.85 13.17 -12.70
C LEU A 172 -5.07 13.39 -11.20
N VAL A 173 -6.21 14.00 -10.87
CA VAL A 173 -6.60 14.36 -9.50
C VAL A 173 -7.90 13.66 -9.13
N TRP A 174 -7.85 12.86 -8.08
CA TRP A 174 -9.03 12.20 -7.51
C TRP A 174 -9.23 12.63 -6.06
N PRO A 175 -10.06 13.64 -5.80
CA PRO A 175 -10.25 14.17 -4.46
C PRO A 175 -10.92 13.18 -3.51
N VAL A 176 -10.48 13.20 -2.27
CA VAL A 176 -11.03 12.45 -1.14
C VAL A 176 -11.30 13.37 0.03
N ARG A 177 -12.20 12.98 0.92
CA ARG A 177 -12.48 13.65 2.19
C ARG A 177 -12.75 12.64 3.31
N ALA A 178 -12.93 13.13 4.51
CA ALA A 178 -13.04 12.41 5.78
C ALA A 178 -11.69 11.80 6.25
N GLU A 179 -11.64 11.40 7.51
CA GLU A 179 -10.43 10.84 8.14
C GLU A 179 -10.35 9.32 8.04
N GLY A 180 -11.42 8.69 7.50
CA GLY A 180 -11.54 7.23 7.46
C GLY A 180 -12.01 6.63 8.79
N ASN A 181 -12.10 5.30 8.84
CA ASN A 181 -12.61 4.54 9.98
C ASN A 181 -11.50 3.86 10.82
N GLY A 182 -10.24 4.24 10.60
CA GLY A 182 -9.10 3.69 11.33
C GLY A 182 -8.58 2.33 10.82
N ILE A 183 -8.95 1.91 9.60
CA ILE A 183 -8.41 0.68 9.00
C ILE A 183 -7.08 0.90 8.27
N LEU A 184 -6.83 2.12 7.77
CA LEU A 184 -5.61 2.45 7.05
C LEU A 184 -4.56 3.04 7.98
N PRO A 185 -3.27 2.68 7.83
CA PRO A 185 -2.20 3.29 8.59
C PRO A 185 -1.86 4.70 8.07
N ALA A 186 -1.27 5.54 8.92
CA ALA A 186 -0.57 6.72 8.48
C ALA A 186 0.68 6.33 7.68
N THR A 187 1.10 7.18 6.75
CA THR A 187 2.29 6.93 5.89
C THR A 187 3.61 7.09 6.63
N GLY A 188 3.58 7.73 7.80
CA GLY A 188 4.76 8.12 8.57
C GLY A 188 5.30 9.50 8.18
N GLN A 189 4.87 10.11 7.06
CA GLN A 189 5.34 11.45 6.66
C GLN A 189 4.96 12.53 7.68
N ARG A 190 5.93 13.43 7.95
CA ARG A 190 5.78 14.57 8.87
C ARG A 190 6.36 15.85 8.30
N ASN A 191 7.04 15.79 7.18
CA ASN A 191 7.69 16.91 6.53
C ASN A 191 7.01 17.21 5.21
N CYS A 192 7.03 18.50 4.84
CA CYS A 192 6.49 18.99 3.58
C CYS A 192 7.61 19.54 2.72
N TYR A 193 7.47 19.39 1.40
CA TYR A 193 8.50 19.74 0.44
C TYR A 193 7.88 20.42 -0.78
N ASP A 194 8.51 21.46 -1.27
CA ASP A 194 8.11 22.14 -2.51
C ASP A 194 8.40 21.26 -3.76
N SER A 195 8.12 21.79 -4.93
CA SER A 195 8.34 21.10 -6.21
C SER A 195 9.81 20.84 -6.52
N THR A 196 10.73 21.54 -5.87
CA THR A 196 12.18 21.34 -6.01
C THR A 196 12.76 20.37 -4.97
N GLY A 197 11.94 19.97 -4.01
CA GLY A 197 12.34 19.07 -2.91
C GLY A 197 12.91 19.80 -1.69
N MET A 198 12.77 21.12 -1.61
CA MET A 198 13.18 21.89 -0.44
C MET A 198 12.12 21.79 0.65
N PRO A 199 12.53 21.50 1.92
CA PRO A 199 11.58 21.42 3.03
C PRO A 199 11.04 22.80 3.39
N PHE A 200 9.76 22.83 3.82
CA PHE A 200 9.12 24.05 4.33
C PHE A 200 8.06 23.70 5.39
N GLU A 201 7.51 24.72 6.06
CA GLU A 201 6.47 24.53 7.07
C GLU A 201 5.19 23.95 6.48
N CYS A 202 4.68 22.88 7.07
CA CYS A 202 3.57 22.09 6.50
C CYS A 202 2.21 22.83 6.49
N SER A 203 2.01 23.79 7.41
CA SER A 203 0.69 24.42 7.60
C SER A 203 0.14 25.03 6.31
N GLY A 204 -1.04 24.59 5.88
CA GLY A 204 -1.72 25.06 4.69
C GLY A 204 -1.16 24.49 3.37
N SER A 205 -0.27 23.50 3.43
CA SER A 205 0.34 22.89 2.23
C SER A 205 -0.59 21.91 1.50
N GLY A 206 -1.53 21.30 2.22
CA GLY A 206 -2.38 20.23 1.70
C GLY A 206 -1.65 18.90 1.52
N GLN A 207 -0.39 18.79 1.98
CA GLN A 207 0.44 17.60 1.84
C GLN A 207 0.16 16.57 2.94
N ASP A 208 0.53 15.32 2.68
CA ASP A 208 0.43 14.21 3.63
C ASP A 208 1.14 14.52 4.97
N GLY A 209 2.31 15.16 4.92
CA GLY A 209 3.06 15.58 6.11
C GLY A 209 2.33 16.58 7.02
N GLU A 210 1.38 17.36 6.48
CA GLU A 210 0.50 18.22 7.24
C GLU A 210 -0.62 17.44 7.95
N TYR A 211 -1.35 16.64 7.15
CA TYR A 211 -2.55 15.96 7.63
C TYR A 211 -2.27 14.71 8.46
N GLN A 212 -1.28 13.91 8.06
CA GLN A 212 -0.88 12.66 8.71
C GLN A 212 -2.06 11.70 8.96
N PHE A 213 -3.06 11.68 8.05
CA PHE A 213 -4.23 10.82 8.19
C PHE A 213 -3.89 9.34 8.17
N GLY A 214 -4.69 8.58 8.91
CA GLY A 214 -4.52 7.16 9.16
C GLY A 214 -4.12 6.87 10.61
N VAL A 215 -4.08 5.60 10.98
CA VAL A 215 -3.70 5.17 12.33
C VAL A 215 -2.22 5.44 12.58
N ALA A 216 -1.94 6.19 13.64
CA ALA A 216 -0.56 6.44 14.06
C ALA A 216 0.16 5.13 14.41
N TRP A 217 1.42 5.04 14.05
CA TRP A 217 2.21 3.84 14.33
C TRP A 217 2.45 3.65 15.82
N PRO A 218 2.27 2.43 16.35
CA PRO A 218 2.58 2.11 17.73
C PRO A 218 4.07 2.29 18.03
N GLN A 219 4.40 2.50 19.28
CA GLN A 219 5.78 2.65 19.72
C GLN A 219 6.06 1.70 20.90
N PRO A 220 6.91 0.68 20.69
CA PRO A 220 7.58 0.35 19.43
C PRO A 220 6.60 -0.23 18.39
N ARG A 221 6.88 -0.05 17.10
CA ARG A 221 6.13 -0.70 16.04
C ARG A 221 6.49 -2.19 15.94
N PHE A 222 7.77 -2.50 16.09
CA PHE A 222 8.30 -3.86 15.94
C PHE A 222 8.91 -4.37 17.23
N THR A 223 8.63 -5.63 17.58
CA THR A 223 9.25 -6.36 18.69
C THR A 223 9.82 -7.68 18.20
N GLN A 224 11.09 -7.96 18.54
CA GLN A 224 11.75 -9.22 18.19
C GLN A 224 11.36 -10.34 19.16
N HIS A 225 11.01 -11.51 18.61
CA HIS A 225 10.71 -12.74 19.33
C HIS A 225 11.53 -13.91 18.74
N GLY A 226 12.81 -14.00 19.14
CA GLY A 226 13.73 -15.01 18.58
C GLY A 226 13.95 -14.81 17.09
N ASP A 227 13.48 -15.72 16.25
CA ASP A 227 13.63 -15.70 14.80
C ASP A 227 12.46 -14.97 14.07
N SER A 228 11.49 -14.45 14.82
CA SER A 228 10.38 -13.64 14.29
C SER A 228 10.38 -12.22 14.83
N VAL A 229 9.68 -11.33 14.13
CA VAL A 229 9.43 -9.93 14.52
C VAL A 229 7.95 -9.67 14.40
N GLU A 230 7.29 -9.34 15.52
CA GLU A 230 5.90 -8.89 15.55
C GLU A 230 5.82 -7.43 15.09
N ASP A 231 4.98 -7.15 14.11
CA ASP A 231 4.56 -5.79 13.74
C ASP A 231 3.28 -5.44 14.49
N HIS A 232 3.38 -4.63 15.54
CA HIS A 232 2.24 -4.20 16.36
C HIS A 232 1.21 -3.36 15.59
N LEU A 233 1.59 -2.81 14.44
CA LEU A 233 0.67 -2.08 13.58
C LEU A 233 -0.30 -3.02 12.87
N SER A 234 0.22 -4.08 12.25
CA SER A 234 -0.57 -5.03 11.45
C SER A 234 -0.95 -6.31 12.24
N GLY A 235 -0.21 -6.65 13.28
CA GLY A 235 -0.33 -7.91 14.01
C GLY A 235 0.35 -9.09 13.31
N LEU A 236 1.03 -8.85 12.20
CA LEU A 236 1.76 -9.88 11.47
C LEU A 236 3.10 -10.20 12.15
N HIS A 237 3.52 -11.45 12.03
CA HIS A 237 4.85 -11.90 12.39
C HIS A 237 5.70 -12.10 11.13
N TRP A 238 6.78 -11.38 11.02
CA TRP A 238 7.74 -11.46 9.93
C TRP A 238 8.95 -12.30 10.33
N SER A 239 9.51 -13.08 9.41
CA SER A 239 10.81 -13.68 9.66
C SER A 239 11.83 -12.57 9.96
N ARG A 240 12.57 -12.71 11.06
CA ARG A 240 13.62 -11.75 11.44
C ARG A 240 14.71 -11.69 10.38
N ASN A 241 15.07 -12.83 9.81
CA ASN A 241 15.90 -12.88 8.61
C ASN A 241 15.04 -12.51 7.39
N ALA A 242 15.19 -11.29 6.91
CA ALA A 242 14.44 -10.75 5.79
C ALA A 242 14.81 -11.39 4.43
N ASN A 243 15.65 -12.41 4.42
CA ASN A 243 15.94 -13.20 3.24
C ASN A 243 16.34 -14.62 3.60
N ILE A 244 15.49 -15.59 3.27
CA ILE A 244 15.70 -17.01 3.57
C ILE A 244 16.38 -17.78 2.43
N THR A 245 16.74 -17.13 1.34
CA THR A 245 17.38 -17.78 0.17
C THR A 245 18.84 -17.31 0.02
N PRO A 246 19.74 -18.16 -0.48
CA PRO A 246 21.15 -17.77 -0.67
C PRO A 246 21.35 -16.71 -1.76
N GLY A 247 20.39 -16.54 -2.65
CA GLY A 247 20.40 -15.56 -3.75
C GLY A 247 18.97 -15.29 -4.22
N PRO A 248 18.77 -14.42 -5.23
CA PRO A 248 17.47 -14.21 -5.83
C PRO A 248 16.95 -15.51 -6.46
N VAL A 249 15.64 -15.72 -6.43
CA VAL A 249 14.95 -16.90 -6.94
C VAL A 249 13.84 -16.51 -7.91
N ASP A 250 13.37 -17.45 -8.71
CA ASP A 250 12.14 -17.32 -9.46
C ASP A 250 10.91 -17.47 -8.53
N TRP A 251 9.72 -17.16 -9.03
CA TRP A 251 8.52 -17.12 -8.21
C TRP A 251 8.16 -18.48 -7.59
N ILE A 252 8.33 -19.60 -8.32
CA ILE A 252 8.11 -20.95 -7.78
C ILE A 252 9.17 -21.30 -6.75
N GLY A 253 10.41 -20.86 -6.96
CA GLY A 253 11.50 -20.99 -5.99
C GLY A 253 11.18 -20.30 -4.67
N ALA A 254 10.44 -19.17 -4.70
CA ALA A 254 10.02 -18.49 -3.50
C ALA A 254 9.06 -19.34 -2.64
N PHE A 255 8.06 -19.98 -3.23
CA PHE A 255 7.16 -20.90 -2.50
C PHE A 255 7.89 -22.12 -1.96
N LYS A 256 8.79 -22.69 -2.75
CA LYS A 256 9.61 -23.85 -2.30
C LYS A 256 10.52 -23.47 -1.12
N ALA A 257 11.09 -22.28 -1.12
CA ALA A 257 11.92 -21.81 0.00
C ALA A 257 11.11 -21.68 1.30
N VAL A 258 9.89 -21.16 1.21
CA VAL A 258 8.97 -21.09 2.36
C VAL A 258 8.53 -22.48 2.83
N GLU A 259 8.22 -23.39 1.90
CA GLU A 259 7.89 -24.77 2.22
C GLU A 259 9.04 -25.50 2.94
N GLU A 260 10.29 -25.27 2.50
CA GLU A 260 11.47 -25.82 3.16
C GLU A 260 11.69 -25.22 4.55
N LEU A 261 11.46 -23.91 4.72
CA LEU A 261 11.48 -23.28 6.04
C LEU A 261 10.46 -23.92 7.00
N ASN A 262 9.24 -24.18 6.55
CA ASN A 262 8.18 -24.82 7.34
C ASN A 262 8.48 -26.29 7.71
N ARG A 263 9.34 -26.98 6.96
CA ARG A 263 9.79 -28.33 7.36
C ARG A 263 10.79 -28.29 8.50
N GLN A 264 11.48 -27.17 8.68
CA GLN A 264 12.53 -26.99 9.70
C GLN A 264 11.99 -26.24 10.93
N ASP A 265 10.98 -25.37 10.77
CA ASP A 265 10.32 -24.61 11.83
C ASP A 265 9.02 -25.30 12.26
N ASN A 266 8.95 -25.67 13.54
CA ASN A 266 7.75 -26.28 14.14
C ASN A 266 6.92 -25.27 14.96
N THR A 267 7.34 -24.01 14.98
CA THR A 267 6.74 -22.97 15.83
C THR A 267 5.83 -22.03 15.06
N HIS A 268 6.13 -21.79 13.79
CA HIS A 268 5.38 -20.90 12.91
C HIS A 268 4.95 -21.62 11.63
N TYR A 269 3.84 -21.17 11.06
CA TYR A 269 3.44 -21.56 9.72
C TYR A 269 3.69 -20.40 8.75
N TRP A 270 4.89 -20.38 8.20
CA TRP A 270 5.35 -19.36 7.28
C TRP A 270 4.67 -19.45 5.92
N ARG A 271 4.47 -18.31 5.29
CA ARG A 271 3.94 -18.18 3.93
C ARG A 271 4.61 -17.03 3.19
N LEU A 272 4.51 -17.03 1.87
CA LEU A 272 4.88 -15.88 1.07
C LEU A 272 3.82 -14.79 1.28
N PRO A 273 4.19 -13.55 1.65
CA PRO A 273 3.23 -12.47 1.87
C PRO A 273 2.50 -12.09 0.58
N ASN A 274 1.27 -11.64 0.67
CA ASN A 274 0.63 -10.94 -0.43
C ASN A 274 1.21 -9.52 -0.59
N ILE A 275 0.85 -8.81 -1.68
CA ILE A 275 1.46 -7.52 -1.95
C ILE A 275 1.06 -6.43 -0.95
N ASN A 276 -0.17 -6.46 -0.41
CA ASN A 276 -0.62 -5.50 0.59
C ASN A 276 0.10 -5.71 1.94
N GLU A 277 0.40 -6.96 2.29
CA GLU A 277 1.21 -7.26 3.47
C GLU A 277 2.63 -6.74 3.32
N LEU A 278 3.28 -6.96 2.18
CA LEU A 278 4.62 -6.39 1.93
C LEU A 278 4.60 -4.87 1.97
N GLU A 279 3.59 -4.24 1.36
CA GLU A 279 3.47 -2.79 1.34
C GLU A 279 3.22 -2.20 2.74
N SER A 280 2.60 -2.96 3.65
CA SER A 280 2.39 -2.50 5.03
C SER A 280 3.70 -2.21 5.77
N LEU A 281 4.82 -2.81 5.37
CA LEU A 281 6.15 -2.53 5.93
C LEU A 281 6.70 -1.17 5.52
N VAL A 282 6.19 -0.57 4.43
CA VAL A 282 6.78 0.64 3.84
C VAL A 282 6.64 1.84 4.75
N ASP A 283 7.78 2.45 5.06
CA ASP A 283 7.89 3.76 5.69
C ASP A 283 8.13 4.82 4.60
N CYS A 284 7.18 5.73 4.42
CA CYS A 284 7.29 6.77 3.40
C CYS A 284 8.25 7.92 3.79
N VAL A 285 8.87 7.87 4.97
CA VAL A 285 9.92 8.82 5.41
C VAL A 285 11.30 8.36 4.98
N HIS A 286 11.50 7.07 4.80
CA HIS A 286 12.81 6.48 4.51
C HIS A 286 12.88 5.88 3.10
N ALA A 287 14.13 5.80 2.61
CA ALA A 287 14.50 5.06 1.42
C ALA A 287 15.83 4.35 1.66
N LYS A 288 16.11 3.30 0.89
CA LYS A 288 17.36 2.52 0.93
C LYS A 288 17.71 1.97 2.33
N PRO A 289 16.84 1.12 2.91
CA PRO A 289 15.49 0.70 2.51
C PRO A 289 14.39 1.64 3.01
N ALA A 290 13.20 1.51 2.43
CA ALA A 290 11.97 2.19 2.85
C ALA A 290 11.33 1.49 4.06
N LEU A 291 12.08 1.38 5.15
CA LEU A 291 11.70 0.75 6.41
C LEU A 291 11.96 1.69 7.59
N LEU A 292 11.16 1.50 8.65
CA LEU A 292 11.34 2.21 9.91
C LEU A 292 12.73 1.95 10.49
N LYS A 293 13.39 3.00 10.94
CA LYS A 293 14.72 2.93 11.56
C LYS A 293 14.65 3.17 13.08
N PRO A 294 15.53 2.53 13.90
CA PRO A 294 16.56 1.57 13.49
C PRO A 294 15.97 0.25 12.98
N LEU A 295 16.67 -0.43 12.05
CA LEU A 295 16.23 -1.71 11.52
C LEU A 295 16.26 -2.79 12.61
N VAL A 296 15.18 -3.56 12.68
CA VAL A 296 15.03 -4.72 13.59
C VAL A 296 15.16 -6.06 12.85
N PHE A 297 15.28 -6.01 11.55
CA PHE A 297 15.39 -7.16 10.65
C PHE A 297 16.83 -7.34 10.18
N ASP A 298 17.24 -8.60 10.03
CA ASP A 298 18.54 -8.98 9.51
C ASP A 298 18.41 -9.22 7.97
N ASN A 299 19.52 -9.05 7.23
CA ASN A 299 19.63 -9.46 5.82
C ASN A 299 18.63 -8.82 4.84
N VAL A 300 18.16 -7.62 5.13
CA VAL A 300 17.21 -6.88 4.28
C VAL A 300 17.76 -6.71 2.87
N LYS A 301 16.92 -6.97 1.86
CA LYS A 301 17.21 -6.84 0.42
C LYS A 301 16.37 -5.74 -0.22
N ASP A 302 16.74 -5.40 -1.46
CA ASP A 302 16.11 -4.30 -2.19
C ASP A 302 14.75 -4.69 -2.80
N PHE A 303 14.51 -6.00 -3.07
CA PHE A 303 13.37 -6.46 -3.86
C PHE A 303 12.82 -7.78 -3.34
N TYR A 304 11.48 -7.88 -3.22
CA TYR A 304 10.82 -9.07 -2.66
C TYR A 304 9.64 -9.54 -3.50
N TRP A 305 9.55 -10.86 -3.71
CA TRP A 305 8.36 -11.51 -4.25
C TRP A 305 7.17 -11.40 -3.31
N SER A 306 5.99 -11.16 -3.86
CA SER A 306 4.72 -11.47 -3.20
C SER A 306 4.09 -12.75 -3.77
N SER A 307 3.07 -13.26 -3.08
CA SER A 307 2.23 -14.36 -3.54
C SER A 307 1.15 -13.92 -4.55
N SER A 308 1.05 -12.62 -4.84
CA SER A 308 -0.01 -12.02 -5.68
C SER A 308 0.39 -12.00 -7.15
N THR A 309 -0.46 -12.56 -8.03
CA THR A 309 -0.27 -12.52 -9.50
C THR A 309 -0.62 -11.16 -10.07
N SER A 310 0.11 -10.68 -11.08
CA SER A 310 -0.29 -9.52 -11.87
C SER A 310 -1.39 -9.90 -12.85
N MET A 311 -2.57 -9.27 -12.76
CA MET A 311 -3.67 -9.52 -13.70
C MET A 311 -3.52 -8.75 -15.02
N TYR A 312 -2.54 -7.88 -15.13
CA TYR A 312 -2.20 -7.23 -16.40
C TYR A 312 -1.44 -8.19 -17.34
N GLU A 313 -0.49 -8.94 -16.76
CA GLU A 313 0.27 -10.01 -17.41
C GLU A 313 0.39 -11.16 -16.39
N ALA A 314 -0.40 -12.22 -16.55
CA ALA A 314 -0.54 -13.24 -15.52
C ALA A 314 0.67 -14.20 -15.38
N ASP A 315 1.64 -14.13 -16.29
CA ASP A 315 2.98 -14.73 -16.17
C ASP A 315 3.94 -13.85 -15.31
N TRP A 316 3.46 -12.70 -14.79
CA TRP A 316 4.13 -11.83 -13.84
C TRP A 316 3.47 -11.89 -12.45
N ALA A 317 4.24 -11.60 -11.42
CA ALA A 317 3.76 -11.47 -10.04
C ALA A 317 4.15 -10.11 -9.46
N TRP A 318 3.40 -9.66 -8.46
CA TRP A 318 3.67 -8.41 -7.76
C TRP A 318 4.92 -8.53 -6.89
N VAL A 319 5.66 -7.44 -6.82
CA VAL A 319 6.90 -7.33 -6.04
C VAL A 319 6.96 -5.99 -5.31
N LEU A 320 7.57 -6.00 -4.15
CA LEU A 320 7.94 -4.78 -3.44
C LEU A 320 9.39 -4.42 -3.79
N TYR A 321 9.59 -3.21 -4.31
CA TYR A 321 10.90 -2.57 -4.46
C TYR A 321 11.19 -1.79 -3.18
N LEU A 322 11.72 -2.49 -2.17
CA LEU A 322 11.90 -1.96 -0.83
C LEU A 322 12.98 -0.87 -0.74
N ASP A 323 13.92 -0.85 -1.67
CA ASP A 323 14.92 0.23 -1.79
C ASP A 323 14.27 1.62 -1.86
N LYS A 324 13.10 1.70 -2.43
CA LYS A 324 12.33 2.94 -2.62
C LYS A 324 10.90 2.89 -2.11
N GLY A 325 10.38 1.71 -1.74
CA GLY A 325 9.01 1.52 -1.29
C GLY A 325 7.97 1.43 -2.43
N ALA A 326 8.39 1.19 -3.68
CA ALA A 326 7.49 1.10 -4.82
C ALA A 326 6.89 -0.30 -4.98
N VAL A 327 5.66 -0.37 -5.53
CA VAL A 327 4.99 -1.62 -5.89
C VAL A 327 4.99 -1.76 -7.40
N GLY A 328 5.58 -2.84 -7.89
CA GLY A 328 5.67 -3.16 -9.30
C GLY A 328 5.57 -4.66 -9.54
N VAL A 329 6.09 -5.14 -10.65
CA VAL A 329 5.94 -6.53 -11.07
C VAL A 329 7.28 -7.13 -11.50
N GLY A 330 7.39 -8.47 -11.38
CA GLY A 330 8.50 -9.28 -11.87
C GLY A 330 7.98 -10.48 -12.64
N GLN A 331 8.70 -10.87 -13.69
CA GLN A 331 8.37 -12.04 -14.49
C GLN A 331 8.61 -13.32 -13.66
N LYS A 332 7.59 -14.16 -13.51
CA LYS A 332 7.58 -15.32 -12.61
C LYS A 332 8.71 -16.33 -12.86
N GLN A 333 9.19 -16.42 -14.09
CA GLN A 333 10.21 -17.39 -14.50
C GLN A 333 11.65 -16.90 -14.30
N ILE A 334 11.85 -15.63 -13.91
CA ILE A 334 13.17 -15.03 -13.77
C ILE A 334 13.55 -14.89 -12.31
N ALA A 335 14.76 -15.38 -11.95
CA ALA A 335 15.30 -15.35 -10.60
C ALA A 335 15.87 -13.95 -10.26
N ASN A 336 15.01 -12.98 -9.94
CA ASN A 336 15.40 -11.58 -9.70
C ASN A 336 15.08 -11.07 -8.31
N PHE A 337 14.28 -11.79 -7.52
CA PHE A 337 13.75 -11.27 -6.26
C PHE A 337 14.02 -12.23 -5.11
N PHE A 338 14.01 -11.67 -3.89
CA PHE A 338 14.27 -12.38 -2.65
C PHE A 338 12.97 -12.79 -1.95
N VAL A 339 13.10 -13.54 -0.86
CA VAL A 339 11.97 -14.15 -0.14
C VAL A 339 11.98 -13.71 1.32
N TRP A 340 10.93 -13.03 1.73
CA TRP A 340 10.71 -12.59 3.11
C TRP A 340 9.39 -13.17 3.62
N PRO A 341 9.44 -14.23 4.42
CA PRO A 341 8.23 -14.89 4.91
C PRO A 341 7.50 -14.11 5.99
N VAL A 342 6.19 -14.35 6.03
CA VAL A 342 5.26 -13.81 7.04
C VAL A 342 4.39 -14.94 7.60
N CYS A 343 3.89 -14.80 8.84
CA CYS A 343 2.82 -15.60 9.41
C CYS A 343 1.87 -14.71 10.23
N ASP A 344 0.68 -15.26 10.55
CA ASP A 344 -0.35 -14.58 11.35
C ASP A 344 -0.11 -14.77 12.84
#